data_d85d5e84e30e255dddbe098aa515b050
#
_entry.id   d85d5e84e30e255dddbe098aa515b050
#
_cell.length_a   1.000
_cell.length_b   1.000
_cell.length_c   1.000
_cell.angle_alpha   90.00
_cell.angle_beta   90.00
_cell.angle_gamma   90.00
#
_symmetry.space_group_name_H-M   'P 1'
#
loop_
_entity.id
_entity.type
_entity.pdbx_description
1 polymer ?
#
loop_
_entity_poly.entity_id
_entity_poly.type
_entity_poly.pdbx_seq_one_letter_code
_entity_poly.pdbx_strand_id
1 'polypeptide(L)'
;HDISIQKLPVRLIIDRAGVVADDGKTHQGIFDIAYLLTIPDIDIVAPTTKQELERIMQYSKDVNKPIAIRFPKEVPYDEEIELKSEYGKWNEVIKGENTLIIACGAMFQEVMNIRDILIEKLNPTIISAAWIRPFDESYIKSEFQKYSRVLILEDGIVKSGFGTEILEFISENNINVKIIRIGLEQKHISHAKRGEILEEVGLRGESLLQNIISKIQ
;
A
#
# COMPACT_ATOMS: atom_id res chain seq x y z
N HIS A 1 -8.33 -13.87 -16.65
CA HIS A 1 -8.09 -13.42 -18.04
C HIS A 1 -9.39 -12.95 -18.70
N ASP A 2 -10.45 -13.77 -18.69
CA ASP A 2 -11.71 -13.48 -19.41
C ASP A 2 -12.34 -12.13 -19.00
N ILE A 3 -12.29 -11.80 -17.72
CA ILE A 3 -12.78 -10.53 -17.18
C ILE A 3 -11.99 -9.35 -17.74
N SER A 4 -10.67 -9.48 -17.78
CA SER A 4 -9.75 -8.44 -18.27
C SER A 4 -9.90 -8.25 -19.79
N ILE A 5 -9.80 -9.32 -20.58
CA ILE A 5 -9.89 -9.28 -22.06
C ILE A 5 -11.20 -8.63 -22.51
N GLN A 6 -12.31 -8.94 -21.86
CA GLN A 6 -13.64 -8.42 -22.20
C GLN A 6 -13.96 -7.09 -21.51
N LYS A 7 -13.06 -6.58 -20.66
CA LYS A 7 -13.26 -5.37 -19.83
C LYS A 7 -14.58 -5.39 -19.07
N LEU A 8 -14.94 -6.55 -18.50
CA LEU A 8 -16.22 -6.72 -17.82
C LEU A 8 -16.27 -5.88 -16.54
N PRO A 9 -17.41 -5.26 -16.20
CA PRO A 9 -17.57 -4.45 -15.01
C PRO A 9 -17.72 -5.31 -13.73
N VAL A 10 -16.71 -6.12 -13.46
CA VAL A 10 -16.66 -7.02 -12.31
C VAL A 10 -15.94 -6.37 -11.14
N ARG A 11 -16.49 -6.51 -9.94
CA ARG A 11 -15.87 -6.11 -8.67
C ARG A 11 -15.32 -7.34 -7.99
N LEU A 12 -14.01 -7.44 -7.95
CA LEU A 12 -13.30 -8.48 -7.22
C LEU A 12 -13.12 -7.99 -5.79
N ILE A 13 -13.96 -8.46 -4.88
CA ILE A 13 -13.88 -8.10 -3.47
C ILE A 13 -12.95 -9.09 -2.78
N ILE A 14 -11.78 -8.62 -2.37
CA ILE A 14 -10.72 -9.40 -1.76
C ILE A 14 -10.65 -9.03 -0.28
N ASP A 15 -11.35 -9.77 0.54
CA ASP A 15 -11.24 -9.68 1.99
C ASP A 15 -9.99 -10.42 2.48
N ARG A 16 -9.58 -10.16 3.70
CA ARG A 16 -8.38 -10.77 4.32
C ARG A 16 -7.09 -10.49 3.55
N ALA A 17 -6.99 -9.30 2.97
CA ALA A 17 -5.76 -8.86 2.35
C ALA A 17 -4.62 -8.70 3.37
N GLY A 18 -3.40 -8.99 2.94
CA GLY A 18 -2.21 -8.90 3.78
C GLY A 18 -2.07 -10.07 4.75
N VAL A 19 -1.44 -9.79 5.90
CA VAL A 19 -1.25 -10.77 6.97
C VAL A 19 -2.56 -11.07 7.67
N VAL A 20 -2.94 -12.34 7.72
CA VAL A 20 -4.18 -12.83 8.35
C VAL A 20 -3.86 -13.61 9.62
N ALA A 21 -4.60 -13.29 10.70
CA ALA A 21 -4.50 -14.00 11.97
C ALA A 21 -5.22 -15.34 11.93
N ASP A 22 -4.72 -16.29 12.71
CA ASP A 22 -5.41 -17.52 13.14
C ASP A 22 -5.79 -18.53 12.05
N ASP A 23 -5.65 -18.19 10.78
CA ASP A 23 -6.10 -19.03 9.65
C ASP A 23 -4.98 -19.87 9.00
N GLY A 24 -3.71 -19.66 9.37
CA GLY A 24 -2.55 -20.43 8.91
C GLY A 24 -2.04 -20.07 7.50
N LYS A 25 -1.06 -20.84 7.04
CA LYS A 25 -0.25 -20.52 5.83
C LYS A 25 -1.04 -20.42 4.54
N THR A 26 -2.16 -21.13 4.42
CA THR A 26 -2.96 -21.19 3.20
C THR A 26 -3.95 -20.05 3.04
N HIS A 27 -4.11 -19.22 4.08
CA HIS A 27 -5.10 -18.13 4.12
C HIS A 27 -4.46 -16.74 4.11
N GLN A 28 -3.15 -16.65 4.02
CA GLN A 28 -2.44 -15.37 3.96
C GLN A 28 -2.71 -14.64 2.64
N GLY A 29 -3.25 -13.42 2.71
CA GLY A 29 -3.57 -12.56 1.57
C GLY A 29 -2.41 -11.69 1.12
N ILE A 30 -1.18 -12.24 1.09
CA ILE A 30 0.05 -11.46 0.88
C ILE A 30 0.55 -11.49 -0.57
N PHE A 31 -0.04 -12.32 -1.43
CA PHE A 31 0.39 -12.51 -2.81
C PHE A 31 -0.55 -11.85 -3.83
N ASP A 32 -1.71 -11.37 -3.39
CA ASP A 32 -2.79 -10.90 -4.24
C ASP A 32 -2.39 -9.72 -5.15
N ILE A 33 -1.67 -8.73 -4.63
CA ILE A 33 -1.16 -7.61 -5.43
C ILE A 33 -0.28 -8.16 -6.57
N ALA A 34 0.68 -9.04 -6.25
CA ALA A 34 1.58 -9.58 -7.24
C ALA A 34 0.85 -10.38 -8.34
N TYR A 35 -0.18 -11.15 -8.00
CA TYR A 35 -1.00 -11.86 -9.00
C TYR A 35 -1.81 -10.90 -9.87
N LEU A 36 -2.44 -9.91 -9.26
CA LEU A 36 -3.28 -8.96 -9.98
C LEU A 36 -2.47 -8.06 -10.91
N LEU A 37 -1.27 -7.66 -10.49
CA LEU A 37 -0.38 -6.83 -11.29
C LEU A 37 0.09 -7.51 -12.59
N THR A 38 0.07 -8.84 -12.67
CA THR A 38 0.38 -9.56 -13.92
C THR A 38 -0.74 -9.52 -14.96
N ILE A 39 -1.97 -9.12 -14.56
CA ILE A 39 -3.14 -9.11 -15.45
C ILE A 39 -3.40 -7.67 -15.91
N PRO A 40 -3.43 -7.37 -17.21
CA PRO A 40 -3.71 -6.03 -17.71
C PRO A 40 -5.18 -5.61 -17.46
N ASP A 41 -5.46 -4.32 -17.59
CA ASP A 41 -6.82 -3.73 -17.59
C ASP A 41 -7.66 -4.01 -16.31
N ILE A 42 -7.05 -4.36 -15.18
CA ILE A 42 -7.70 -4.46 -13.87
C ILE A 42 -7.24 -3.32 -12.98
N ASP A 43 -8.16 -2.50 -12.49
CA ASP A 43 -7.85 -1.55 -11.43
C ASP A 43 -7.65 -2.28 -10.10
N ILE A 44 -6.69 -1.82 -9.30
CA ILE A 44 -6.35 -2.42 -8.01
C ILE A 44 -6.34 -1.33 -6.96
N VAL A 45 -7.16 -1.49 -5.94
CA VAL A 45 -7.24 -0.54 -4.83
C VAL A 45 -7.12 -1.23 -3.47
N ALA A 46 -6.40 -0.60 -2.57
CA ALA A 46 -6.22 -1.00 -1.18
C ALA A 46 -6.58 0.16 -0.26
N PRO A 47 -7.87 0.38 0.04
CA PRO A 47 -8.30 1.46 0.91
C PRO A 47 -7.57 1.46 2.23
N THR A 48 -7.17 2.64 2.70
CA THR A 48 -6.37 2.81 3.91
C THR A 48 -7.23 3.15 5.13
N THR A 49 -8.44 3.70 4.89
CA THR A 49 -9.41 4.04 5.92
C THR A 49 -10.78 3.46 5.60
N LYS A 50 -11.65 3.40 6.62
CA LYS A 50 -13.05 2.98 6.44
C LYS A 50 -13.80 3.89 5.49
N GLN A 51 -13.66 5.21 5.64
CA GLN A 51 -14.33 6.20 4.80
C GLN A 51 -13.86 6.08 3.34
N GLU A 52 -12.58 5.82 3.12
CA GLU A 52 -12.05 5.61 1.77
C GLU A 52 -12.58 4.32 1.14
N LEU A 53 -12.72 3.23 1.92
CA LEU A 53 -13.35 1.99 1.46
C LEU A 53 -14.81 2.26 1.03
N GLU A 54 -15.59 2.96 1.84
CA GLU A 54 -16.98 3.30 1.52
C GLU A 54 -17.09 4.12 0.22
N ARG A 55 -16.22 5.13 0.04
CA ARG A 55 -16.19 5.96 -1.17
C ARG A 55 -15.77 5.16 -2.41
N ILE A 56 -14.75 4.32 -2.30
CA ILE A 56 -14.29 3.45 -3.39
C ILE A 56 -15.36 2.43 -3.76
N MET A 57 -16.04 1.84 -2.78
CA MET A 57 -17.16 0.94 -3.04
C MET A 57 -18.30 1.65 -3.78
N GLN A 58 -18.63 2.89 -3.39
CA GLN A 58 -19.63 3.69 -4.09
C GLN A 58 -19.18 4.03 -5.51
N TYR A 59 -17.95 4.54 -5.69
CA TYR A 59 -17.35 4.83 -6.99
C TYR A 59 -17.36 3.60 -7.91
N SER A 60 -17.04 2.44 -7.36
CA SER A 60 -16.92 1.22 -8.15
C SER A 60 -18.22 0.81 -8.85
N LYS A 61 -19.40 1.23 -8.37
CA LYS A 61 -20.69 0.90 -8.98
C LYS A 61 -20.82 1.42 -10.41
N ASP A 62 -20.22 2.58 -10.69
CA ASP A 62 -20.33 3.27 -11.97
C ASP A 62 -19.14 2.99 -12.90
N VAL A 63 -18.15 2.22 -12.43
CA VAL A 63 -16.97 1.87 -13.22
C VAL A 63 -17.29 0.78 -14.23
N ASN A 64 -17.05 1.04 -15.51
CA ASN A 64 -17.29 0.08 -16.60
C ASN A 64 -16.04 -0.70 -17.01
N LYS A 65 -15.31 -1.22 -16.02
CA LYS A 65 -14.15 -2.11 -16.16
C LYS A 65 -13.92 -2.90 -14.87
N PRO A 66 -13.09 -3.95 -14.89
CA PRO A 66 -12.83 -4.72 -13.67
C PRO A 66 -12.04 -3.90 -12.65
N ILE A 67 -12.41 -4.02 -11.40
CA ILE A 67 -11.72 -3.42 -10.25
C ILE A 67 -11.59 -4.45 -9.12
N ALA A 68 -10.38 -4.60 -8.59
CA ALA A 68 -10.08 -5.38 -7.41
C ALA A 68 -9.99 -4.46 -6.19
N ILE A 69 -10.84 -4.69 -5.21
CA ILE A 69 -10.88 -3.91 -3.95
C ILE A 69 -10.43 -4.85 -2.84
N ARG A 70 -9.24 -4.61 -2.29
CA ARG A 70 -8.64 -5.44 -1.24
C ARG A 70 -8.63 -4.73 0.10
N PHE A 71 -8.99 -5.42 1.15
CA PHE A 71 -8.97 -4.89 2.51
C PHE A 71 -8.69 -5.98 3.56
N PRO A 72 -8.09 -5.63 4.72
CA PRO A 72 -7.78 -6.57 5.77
C PRO A 72 -9.05 -7.10 6.47
N LYS A 73 -8.91 -8.23 7.20
CA LYS A 73 -9.96 -8.77 8.08
C LYS A 73 -10.28 -7.83 9.25
N GLU A 74 -9.31 -7.03 9.67
CA GLU A 74 -9.44 -6.13 10.79
C GLU A 74 -10.03 -4.78 10.36
N VAL A 75 -10.54 -4.03 11.34
CA VAL A 75 -11.09 -2.69 11.09
C VAL A 75 -10.00 -1.79 10.53
N PRO A 76 -10.22 -1.14 9.38
CA PRO A 76 -9.30 -0.14 8.85
C PRO A 76 -9.10 1.02 9.82
N TYR A 77 -8.04 1.81 9.61
CA TYR A 77 -7.78 3.03 10.35
C TYR A 77 -9.03 3.93 10.39
N ASP A 78 -9.49 4.27 11.61
CA ASP A 78 -10.80 4.90 11.84
C ASP A 78 -10.68 6.33 12.43
N GLU A 79 -9.49 6.92 12.51
CA GLU A 79 -9.39 8.35 12.83
C GLU A 79 -9.97 9.16 11.68
N GLU A 80 -10.66 10.27 11.99
CA GLU A 80 -11.21 11.18 11.00
C GLU A 80 -10.08 11.91 10.26
N ILE A 81 -9.66 11.33 9.14
CA ILE A 81 -8.76 11.98 8.19
C ILE A 81 -9.54 12.21 6.89
N GLU A 82 -9.60 13.46 6.48
CA GLU A 82 -10.26 13.80 5.22
C GLU A 82 -9.38 13.39 4.03
N LEU A 83 -9.65 12.22 3.47
CA LEU A 83 -9.00 11.72 2.27
C LEU A 83 -9.87 11.98 1.04
N LYS A 84 -9.26 12.48 -0.03
CA LYS A 84 -9.91 12.61 -1.34
C LYS A 84 -9.82 11.26 -2.05
N SER A 85 -10.95 10.64 -2.37
CA SER A 85 -10.98 9.36 -3.08
C SER A 85 -11.08 9.58 -4.60
N GLU A 86 -10.18 10.39 -5.16
CA GLU A 86 -10.10 10.62 -6.60
C GLU A 86 -9.45 9.42 -7.30
N TYR A 87 -9.92 9.10 -8.51
CA TYR A 87 -9.40 8.00 -9.32
C TYR A 87 -7.90 8.13 -9.60
N GLY A 88 -7.14 7.13 -9.19
CA GLY A 88 -5.70 7.08 -9.42
C GLY A 88 -4.90 8.14 -8.67
N LYS A 89 -5.46 8.75 -7.61
CA LYS A 89 -4.78 9.77 -6.81
C LYS A 89 -4.47 9.28 -5.39
N TRP A 90 -3.38 9.79 -4.86
CA TRP A 90 -2.93 9.58 -3.49
C TRP A 90 -3.23 10.80 -2.63
N ASN A 91 -3.22 10.62 -1.31
CA ASN A 91 -3.46 11.70 -0.36
C ASN A 91 -2.22 11.98 0.48
N GLU A 92 -1.72 13.23 0.43
CA GLU A 92 -0.74 13.73 1.38
C GLU A 92 -1.42 14.00 2.72
N VAL A 93 -1.09 13.22 3.74
CA VAL A 93 -1.71 13.29 5.08
C VAL A 93 -0.87 14.11 6.05
N ILE A 94 0.45 13.94 5.97
CA ILE A 94 1.41 14.70 6.75
C ILE A 94 2.45 15.24 5.78
N LYS A 95 2.76 16.53 5.90
CA LYS A 95 3.79 17.17 5.12
C LYS A 95 5.06 17.33 5.94
N GLY A 96 6.16 16.85 5.41
CA GLY A 96 7.48 16.94 6.00
C GLY A 96 8.54 17.21 4.93
N GLU A 97 9.78 16.85 5.23
CA GLU A 97 10.93 17.13 4.38
C GLU A 97 11.78 15.88 4.14
N ASN A 98 12.62 15.91 3.12
CA ASN A 98 13.68 14.94 2.81
C ASN A 98 13.26 13.47 2.63
N THR A 99 12.28 12.99 3.36
CA THR A 99 11.83 11.58 3.34
C THR A 99 10.35 11.52 3.00
N LEU A 100 10.00 10.75 1.97
CA LEU A 100 8.62 10.46 1.61
C LEU A 100 8.29 9.03 2.04
N ILE A 101 7.18 8.85 2.75
CA ILE A 101 6.63 7.55 3.14
C ILE A 101 5.31 7.36 2.42
N ILE A 102 5.22 6.33 1.57
CA ILE A 102 4.00 5.94 0.87
C ILE A 102 3.50 4.66 1.50
N ALA A 103 2.36 4.72 2.16
CA ALA A 103 1.77 3.58 2.84
C ALA A 103 0.51 3.10 2.11
N CYS A 104 0.51 1.82 1.72
CA CYS A 104 -0.54 1.16 0.98
C CYS A 104 -1.40 0.29 1.89
N GLY A 105 -2.72 0.36 1.75
CA GLY A 105 -3.66 -0.49 2.49
C GLY A 105 -3.46 -0.46 4.01
N ALA A 106 -3.40 -1.63 4.62
CA ALA A 106 -3.26 -1.75 6.08
C ALA A 106 -1.95 -1.17 6.64
N MET A 107 -0.91 -0.98 5.81
CA MET A 107 0.33 -0.35 6.27
C MET A 107 0.17 1.12 6.62
N PHE A 108 -0.84 1.80 6.09
CA PHE A 108 -1.15 3.18 6.50
C PHE A 108 -1.44 3.26 7.99
N GLN A 109 -2.26 2.35 8.53
CA GLN A 109 -2.53 2.30 9.98
C GLN A 109 -1.25 2.07 10.80
N GLU A 110 -0.38 1.14 10.36
CA GLU A 110 0.85 0.84 11.09
C GLU A 110 1.83 2.04 11.09
N VAL A 111 1.89 2.80 9.99
CA VAL A 111 2.66 4.05 9.90
C VAL A 111 2.06 5.13 10.80
N MET A 112 0.74 5.30 10.78
CA MET A 112 0.06 6.32 11.60
C MET A 112 0.16 6.02 13.09
N ASN A 113 0.21 4.76 13.50
CA ASN A 113 0.40 4.37 14.91
C ASN A 113 1.77 4.80 15.48
N ILE A 114 2.78 5.01 14.62
CA ILE A 114 4.12 5.46 15.03
C ILE A 114 4.47 6.86 14.50
N ARG A 115 3.47 7.61 13.99
CA ARG A 115 3.67 8.90 13.31
C ARG A 115 4.43 9.92 14.13
N ASP A 116 4.14 10.03 15.42
CA ASP A 116 4.76 11.04 16.28
C ASP A 116 6.27 10.82 16.40
N ILE A 117 6.70 9.57 16.55
CA ILE A 117 8.11 9.20 16.60
C ILE A 117 8.76 9.38 15.22
N LEU A 118 8.03 9.07 14.12
CA LEU A 118 8.53 9.30 12.77
C LEU A 118 8.72 10.80 12.49
N ILE A 119 7.80 11.65 12.92
CA ILE A 119 7.91 13.11 12.79
C ILE A 119 9.11 13.62 13.57
N GLU A 120 9.28 13.20 14.82
CA GLU A 120 10.43 13.61 15.65
C GLU A 120 11.77 13.21 15.03
N LYS A 121 11.88 11.99 14.50
CA LYS A 121 13.17 11.44 14.02
C LYS A 121 13.48 11.77 12.57
N LEU A 122 12.50 11.88 11.71
CA LEU A 122 12.68 11.94 10.25
C LEU A 122 11.95 13.10 9.59
N ASN A 123 10.95 13.69 10.25
CA ASN A 123 10.05 14.70 9.69
C ASN A 123 9.56 14.33 8.26
N PRO A 124 8.96 13.15 8.05
CA PRO A 124 8.63 12.66 6.72
C PRO A 124 7.33 13.29 6.21
N THR A 125 7.22 13.39 4.89
CA THR A 125 5.91 13.46 4.23
C THR A 125 5.29 12.06 4.24
N ILE A 126 4.01 11.94 4.64
CA ILE A 126 3.30 10.65 4.68
C ILE A 126 2.10 10.70 3.72
N ILE A 127 2.07 9.70 2.83
CA ILE A 127 1.04 9.51 1.81
C ILE A 127 0.20 8.29 2.14
N SER A 128 -1.12 8.46 2.08
CA SER A 128 -2.08 7.37 1.96
C SER A 128 -2.22 7.00 0.48
N ALA A 129 -1.81 5.78 0.11
CA ALA A 129 -1.81 5.28 -1.25
C ALA A 129 -2.83 4.14 -1.40
N ALA A 130 -4.12 4.47 -1.54
CA ALA A 130 -5.15 3.48 -1.81
C ALA A 130 -5.07 2.92 -3.23
N TRP A 131 -4.76 3.76 -4.20
CA TRP A 131 -4.67 3.34 -5.60
C TRP A 131 -3.31 2.71 -5.91
N ILE A 132 -3.34 1.41 -6.20
CA ILE A 132 -2.19 0.61 -6.62
C ILE A 132 -2.07 0.63 -8.13
N ARG A 133 -3.19 0.44 -8.84
CA ARG A 133 -3.30 0.56 -10.30
C ARG A 133 -4.65 1.17 -10.66
N PRO A 134 -4.69 2.30 -11.35
CA PRO A 134 -3.53 3.13 -11.64
C PRO A 134 -2.99 3.77 -10.36
N PHE A 135 -1.67 3.93 -10.26
CA PHE A 135 -1.06 4.74 -9.21
C PHE A 135 -0.94 6.22 -9.64
N ASP A 136 -0.60 7.11 -8.72
CA ASP A 136 -0.50 8.55 -9.02
C ASP A 136 0.81 8.92 -9.73
N GLU A 137 0.85 8.65 -11.05
CA GLU A 137 2.00 9.02 -11.89
C GLU A 137 2.33 10.51 -11.84
N SER A 138 1.30 11.37 -11.74
CA SER A 138 1.51 12.82 -11.69
C SER A 138 2.23 13.23 -10.43
N TYR A 139 1.88 12.64 -9.29
CA TYR A 139 2.58 12.87 -8.02
C TYR A 139 4.04 12.38 -8.09
N ILE A 140 4.25 11.19 -8.65
CA ILE A 140 5.60 10.64 -8.81
C ILE A 140 6.47 11.59 -9.65
N LYS A 141 5.99 12.02 -10.81
CA LYS A 141 6.73 12.90 -11.74
C LYS A 141 7.03 14.27 -11.15
N SER A 142 6.14 14.86 -10.35
CA SER A 142 6.29 16.21 -9.82
C SER A 142 7.00 16.27 -8.46
N GLU A 143 6.86 15.23 -7.64
CA GLU A 143 7.24 15.30 -6.22
C GLU A 143 8.48 14.45 -5.86
N PHE A 144 8.63 13.24 -6.44
CA PHE A 144 9.65 12.29 -5.96
C PHE A 144 11.07 12.84 -5.92
N GLN A 145 11.47 13.63 -6.91
CA GLN A 145 12.82 14.20 -6.97
C GLN A 145 13.09 15.30 -5.90
N LYS A 146 12.03 15.76 -5.21
CA LYS A 146 12.18 16.72 -4.10
C LYS A 146 12.64 16.05 -2.80
N TYR A 147 12.57 14.71 -2.75
CA TYR A 147 12.95 13.94 -1.57
C TYR A 147 14.29 13.23 -1.80
N SER A 148 15.08 13.11 -0.74
CA SER A 148 16.33 12.34 -0.75
C SER A 148 16.06 10.83 -0.89
N ARG A 149 14.89 10.39 -0.41
CA ARG A 149 14.46 8.99 -0.41
C ARG A 149 12.96 8.86 -0.34
N VAL A 150 12.45 7.80 -0.95
CA VAL A 150 11.04 7.41 -0.90
C VAL A 150 10.94 5.99 -0.34
N LEU A 151 10.18 5.83 0.73
CA LEU A 151 9.86 4.55 1.34
C LEU A 151 8.47 4.11 0.88
N ILE A 152 8.34 2.90 0.37
CA ILE A 152 7.07 2.33 -0.05
C ILE A 152 6.76 1.15 0.85
N LEU A 153 5.66 1.24 1.59
CA LEU A 153 5.21 0.25 2.55
C LEU A 153 3.97 -0.47 2.04
N GLU A 154 4.03 -1.79 1.97
CA GLU A 154 2.94 -2.65 1.53
C GLU A 154 2.78 -3.88 2.44
N ASP A 155 1.55 -4.34 2.67
CA ASP A 155 1.23 -5.54 3.45
C ASP A 155 1.25 -6.83 2.61
N GLY A 156 1.93 -6.77 1.48
CA GLY A 156 2.20 -7.86 0.55
C GLY A 156 3.69 -8.17 0.44
N ILE A 157 4.01 -9.11 -0.44
CA ILE A 157 5.40 -9.41 -0.77
C ILE A 157 6.02 -8.26 -1.58
N VAL A 158 7.22 -7.80 -1.19
CA VAL A 158 7.90 -6.69 -1.90
C VAL A 158 8.35 -7.07 -3.32
N LYS A 159 8.52 -8.37 -3.60
CA LYS A 159 8.85 -8.85 -4.93
C LYS A 159 7.59 -8.90 -5.78
N SER A 160 7.60 -8.23 -6.92
CA SER A 160 6.44 -8.10 -7.82
C SER A 160 5.22 -7.43 -7.16
N GLY A 161 5.42 -6.70 -6.05
CA GLY A 161 4.38 -5.93 -5.38
C GLY A 161 4.28 -4.48 -5.89
N PHE A 162 3.51 -3.67 -5.19
CA PHE A 162 3.27 -2.26 -5.51
C PHE A 162 4.55 -1.45 -5.66
N GLY A 163 5.50 -1.63 -4.73
CA GLY A 163 6.78 -0.94 -4.81
C GLY A 163 7.63 -1.33 -6.03
N THR A 164 7.38 -2.51 -6.63
CA THR A 164 8.07 -2.91 -7.88
C THR A 164 7.51 -2.16 -9.08
N GLU A 165 6.19 -2.00 -9.21
CA GLU A 165 5.55 -1.19 -10.26
C GLU A 165 6.10 0.25 -10.26
N ILE A 166 6.25 0.83 -9.05
CA ILE A 166 6.81 2.19 -8.93
C ILE A 166 8.28 2.22 -9.34
N LEU A 167 9.09 1.21 -8.97
CA LEU A 167 10.49 1.12 -9.39
C LEU A 167 10.63 1.03 -10.91
N GLU A 168 9.81 0.24 -11.58
CA GLU A 168 9.80 0.14 -13.04
C GLU A 168 9.45 1.48 -13.67
N PHE A 169 8.37 2.11 -13.19
CA PHE A 169 7.91 3.41 -13.67
C PHE A 169 8.98 4.52 -13.53
N ILE A 170 9.63 4.65 -12.37
CA ILE A 170 10.68 5.67 -12.18
C ILE A 170 11.90 5.42 -13.05
N SER A 171 12.25 4.14 -13.27
CA SER A 171 13.35 3.76 -14.17
C SER A 171 13.06 4.14 -15.62
N GLU A 172 11.85 3.83 -16.12
CA GLU A 172 11.41 4.16 -17.47
C GLU A 172 11.30 5.68 -17.72
N ASN A 173 10.96 6.45 -16.67
CA ASN A 173 10.82 7.90 -16.76
C ASN A 173 12.09 8.68 -16.34
N ASN A 174 13.22 8.00 -16.08
CA ASN A 174 14.48 8.59 -15.64
C ASN A 174 14.35 9.48 -14.39
N ILE A 175 13.52 9.08 -13.44
CA ILE A 175 13.33 9.78 -12.17
C ILE A 175 14.40 9.31 -11.19
N ASN A 176 15.32 10.20 -10.83
CA ASN A 176 16.45 9.85 -9.96
C ASN A 176 16.11 10.09 -8.49
N VAL A 177 15.72 9.04 -7.78
CA VAL A 177 15.44 9.05 -6.34
C VAL A 177 15.75 7.68 -5.72
N LYS A 178 16.23 7.67 -4.47
CA LYS A 178 16.45 6.40 -3.73
C LYS A 178 15.10 5.82 -3.29
N ILE A 179 14.74 4.64 -3.81
CA ILE A 179 13.55 3.89 -3.38
C ILE A 179 13.94 2.81 -2.37
N ILE A 180 13.18 2.76 -1.28
CA ILE A 180 13.29 1.74 -0.23
C ILE A 180 11.94 1.05 -0.12
N ARG A 181 11.90 -0.26 -0.35
CA ARG A 181 10.67 -1.04 -0.22
C ARG A 181 10.63 -1.77 1.11
N ILE A 182 9.50 -1.67 1.79
CA ILE A 182 9.23 -2.32 3.07
C ILE A 182 7.93 -3.12 2.94
N GLY A 183 8.01 -4.39 3.24
CA GLY A 183 6.92 -5.35 3.15
C GLY A 183 7.46 -6.75 3.42
N LEU A 184 6.72 -7.76 3.02
CA LEU A 184 7.03 -9.15 3.31
C LEU A 184 8.02 -9.76 2.32
N GLU A 185 8.82 -10.68 2.79
CA GLU A 185 9.60 -11.55 1.91
C GLU A 185 8.69 -12.53 1.17
N GLN A 186 9.14 -13.02 0.01
CA GLN A 186 8.43 -14.05 -0.75
C GLN A 186 8.59 -15.43 -0.07
N LYS A 187 7.91 -15.60 1.07
CA LYS A 187 7.87 -16.84 1.83
C LYS A 187 6.51 -17.07 2.49
N HIS A 188 6.20 -18.32 2.83
CA HIS A 188 5.01 -18.62 3.61
C HIS A 188 5.18 -18.18 5.06
N ILE A 189 4.19 -17.47 5.58
CA ILE A 189 4.16 -16.97 6.96
C ILE A 189 3.57 -18.05 7.88
N SER A 190 4.15 -18.17 9.07
CA SER A 190 3.67 -19.10 10.09
C SER A 190 2.34 -18.64 10.70
N HIS A 191 1.65 -19.56 11.37
CA HIS A 191 0.43 -19.28 12.12
C HIS A 191 0.77 -18.54 13.42
N ALA A 192 0.15 -17.38 13.63
CA ALA A 192 0.17 -16.61 14.88
C ALA A 192 -0.91 -15.52 14.81
N LYS A 193 -1.06 -14.70 15.86
CA LYS A 193 -1.88 -13.49 15.80
C LYS A 193 -1.26 -12.48 14.83
N ARG A 194 -2.10 -11.71 14.13
CA ARG A 194 -1.61 -10.73 13.13
C ARG A 194 -0.57 -9.77 13.70
N GLY A 195 -0.81 -9.20 14.90
CA GLY A 195 0.13 -8.31 15.55
C GLY A 195 1.50 -8.94 15.80
N GLU A 196 1.53 -10.18 16.28
CA GLU A 196 2.76 -10.94 16.54
C GLU A 196 3.54 -11.19 15.23
N ILE A 197 2.82 -11.57 14.16
CA ILE A 197 3.45 -11.75 12.85
C ILE A 197 4.03 -10.44 12.32
N LEU A 198 3.26 -9.35 12.40
CA LEU A 198 3.73 -8.04 11.92
C LEU A 198 4.94 -7.53 12.71
N GLU A 199 4.99 -7.76 14.03
CA GLU A 199 6.15 -7.45 14.86
C GLU A 199 7.37 -8.30 14.47
N GLU A 200 7.20 -9.60 14.29
CA GLU A 200 8.27 -10.53 13.88
C GLU A 200 8.90 -10.14 12.54
N VAL A 201 8.07 -9.71 11.57
CA VAL A 201 8.54 -9.33 10.24
C VAL A 201 8.94 -7.85 10.11
N GLY A 202 8.91 -7.08 11.19
CA GLY A 202 9.33 -5.69 11.21
C GLY A 202 8.34 -4.71 10.54
N LEU A 203 7.03 -5.00 10.63
CA LEU A 203 5.96 -4.20 10.01
C LEU A 203 4.99 -3.57 11.02
N ARG A 204 5.30 -3.59 12.32
CA ARG A 204 4.45 -3.01 13.37
C ARG A 204 5.25 -2.37 14.48
N GLY A 205 4.74 -1.28 15.07
CA GLY A 205 5.25 -0.64 16.28
C GLY A 205 6.74 -0.32 16.23
N GLU A 206 7.46 -0.65 17.31
CA GLU A 206 8.91 -0.41 17.40
C GLU A 206 9.69 -1.20 16.33
N SER A 207 9.28 -2.41 15.98
CA SER A 207 9.97 -3.19 14.96
C SER A 207 9.87 -2.56 13.56
N LEU A 208 8.74 -1.91 13.24
CA LEU A 208 8.59 -1.13 12.01
C LEU A 208 9.50 0.10 12.04
N LEU A 209 9.56 0.82 13.15
CA LEU A 209 10.44 1.97 13.31
C LEU A 209 11.90 1.60 13.08
N GLN A 210 12.37 0.52 13.71
CA GLN A 210 13.74 0.02 13.55
C GLN A 210 14.01 -0.43 12.10
N ASN A 211 13.06 -1.10 11.47
CA ASN A 211 13.16 -1.50 10.06
C ASN A 211 13.31 -0.27 9.14
N ILE A 212 12.50 0.77 9.34
CA ILE A 212 12.60 2.04 8.61
C ILE A 212 13.99 2.65 8.83
N ILE A 213 14.41 2.85 10.08
CA ILE A 213 15.68 3.51 10.42
C ILE A 213 16.88 2.75 9.84
N SER A 214 16.91 1.43 9.97
CA SER A 214 18.02 0.59 9.47
C SER A 214 18.19 0.64 7.96
N LYS A 215 17.10 0.82 7.22
CA LYS A 215 17.13 0.89 5.73
C LYS A 215 17.47 2.28 5.18
N ILE A 216 17.36 3.31 5.99
CA ILE A 216 17.66 4.69 5.58
C ILE A 216 19.09 5.11 5.90
N GLN A 217 19.77 4.40 6.80
CA GLN A 217 21.19 4.55 7.07
C GLN A 217 22.02 3.98 5.92
#